data_184d407041a4ddf4568963bc1f645f8a
#
_entry.id   184d407041a4ddf4568963bc1f645f8a
#
_cell.length_a   1.000
_cell.length_b   1.000
_cell.length_c   1.000
_cell.angle_alpha   90.00
_cell.angle_beta   90.00
_cell.angle_gamma   90.00
#
_symmetry.space_group_name_H-M   'P 1'
#
loop_
_entity.id
_entity.type
_entity.pdbx_description
1 polymer ?
#
loop_
_entity_poly.entity_id
_entity_poly.type
_entity_poly.pdbx_seq_one_letter_code
_entity_poly.pdbx_strand_id
1 'polypeptide(L)'
;NAIEAYCCTLANHLITDSHLNQEIKNRILECIKKIHILVEDKADLLIDKMIKAEVYGLSSDLFTYCLRQQGLRAQTLDTGKLIQINLERKPDIPYIQESIQQYIDENRNVDIFIAPLSICRNVYGEIDFMSEQRNDYYATVLATLFKADEILLSTPINHIYANRNCLREQHSLTYIEAEQLINSGVHLLYADCITLAARSNIVIRLTDTHDLSTERLYISSHDTGNSVKAILSQDSATFVRFTSLNVLPGYLFMGKILEVINKYQINVISMASSNVSVSMILPASRDTLRIIQ
;
A
#
# COMPACT_ATOMS: atom_id res chain seq x y z
N ASN A 1 -19.94 1.47 -28.64
CA ASN A 1 -19.61 2.01 -27.35
C ASN A 1 -18.15 2.48 -27.36
N ALA A 2 -17.88 3.76 -26.99
CA ALA A 2 -16.55 4.36 -27.13
C ALA A 2 -15.49 3.63 -26.29
N ILE A 3 -15.85 3.19 -25.07
CA ILE A 3 -14.95 2.44 -24.16
C ILE A 3 -14.58 1.09 -24.77
N GLU A 4 -15.53 0.38 -25.31
CA GLU A 4 -15.31 -0.90 -25.99
C GLU A 4 -14.34 -0.75 -27.17
N ALA A 5 -14.59 0.23 -28.04
CA ALA A 5 -13.72 0.50 -29.18
C ALA A 5 -12.30 0.85 -28.73
N TYR A 6 -12.15 1.65 -27.67
CA TYR A 6 -10.84 1.99 -27.10
C TYR A 6 -10.12 0.75 -26.56
N CYS A 7 -10.78 -0.07 -25.73
CA CYS A 7 -10.17 -1.29 -25.17
C CYS A 7 -9.80 -2.30 -26.27
N CYS A 8 -10.66 -2.49 -27.27
CA CYS A 8 -10.34 -3.37 -28.42
C CYS A 8 -9.17 -2.84 -29.27
N THR A 9 -9.08 -1.51 -29.45
CA THR A 9 -7.94 -0.89 -30.15
C THR A 9 -6.65 -1.10 -29.36
N LEU A 10 -6.67 -0.90 -28.04
CA LEU A 10 -5.54 -1.16 -27.16
C LEU A 10 -5.09 -2.64 -27.22
N ALA A 11 -6.04 -3.57 -27.16
CA ALA A 11 -5.75 -5.00 -27.31
C ALA A 11 -5.09 -5.33 -28.66
N ASN A 12 -5.55 -4.72 -29.75
CA ASN A 12 -4.94 -4.89 -31.08
C ASN A 12 -3.49 -4.38 -31.15
N HIS A 13 -3.18 -3.30 -30.44
CA HIS A 13 -1.82 -2.77 -30.39
C HIS A 13 -0.86 -3.62 -29.54
N LEU A 14 -1.36 -4.17 -28.43
CA LEU A 14 -0.54 -4.89 -27.47
C LEU A 14 -0.40 -6.37 -27.78
N ILE A 15 -1.42 -6.99 -28.37
CA ILE A 15 -1.48 -8.45 -28.57
C ILE A 15 -1.59 -8.71 -30.08
N THR A 16 -0.50 -9.16 -30.67
CA THR A 16 -0.37 -9.42 -32.12
C THR A 16 -0.75 -10.87 -32.47
N ASP A 17 -0.70 -11.81 -31.49
CA ASP A 17 -1.17 -13.17 -31.68
C ASP A 17 -2.70 -13.17 -31.90
N SER A 18 -3.16 -13.74 -33.00
CA SER A 18 -4.56 -13.69 -33.43
C SER A 18 -5.50 -14.45 -32.48
N HIS A 19 -5.07 -15.57 -31.93
CA HIS A 19 -5.87 -16.37 -31.00
C HIS A 19 -6.03 -15.67 -29.66
N LEU A 20 -4.92 -15.23 -29.06
CA LEU A 20 -4.91 -14.49 -27.80
C LEU A 20 -5.65 -13.15 -27.92
N ASN A 21 -5.52 -12.47 -29.07
CA ASN A 21 -6.24 -11.24 -29.34
C ASN A 21 -7.76 -11.45 -29.38
N GLN A 22 -8.23 -12.56 -29.96
CA GLN A 22 -9.66 -12.88 -29.97
C GLN A 22 -10.17 -13.22 -28.56
N GLU A 23 -9.40 -13.96 -27.78
CA GLU A 23 -9.75 -14.28 -26.40
C GLU A 23 -9.91 -13.04 -25.53
N ILE A 24 -8.94 -12.13 -25.56
CA ILE A 24 -9.02 -10.89 -24.75
C ILE A 24 -10.16 -9.97 -25.21
N LYS A 25 -10.48 -9.92 -26.51
CA LYS A 25 -11.65 -9.20 -27.00
C LYS A 25 -12.96 -9.78 -26.44
N ASN A 26 -13.07 -11.08 -26.39
CA ASN A 26 -14.24 -11.74 -25.78
C ASN A 26 -14.33 -11.35 -24.30
N ARG A 27 -13.21 -11.34 -23.57
CA ARG A 27 -13.16 -10.92 -22.17
C ARG A 27 -13.53 -9.43 -21.99
N ILE A 28 -13.09 -8.54 -22.89
CA ILE A 28 -13.50 -7.12 -22.93
C ILE A 28 -15.02 -7.01 -23.08
N LEU A 29 -15.62 -7.73 -24.03
CA LEU A 29 -17.05 -7.72 -24.25
C LEU A 29 -17.86 -8.22 -23.06
N GLU A 30 -17.39 -9.28 -22.38
CA GLU A 30 -18.00 -9.79 -21.16
C GLU A 30 -17.94 -8.76 -20.03
N CYS A 31 -16.78 -8.13 -19.81
CA CYS A 31 -16.61 -7.08 -18.82
C CYS A 31 -17.59 -5.93 -19.06
N ILE A 32 -17.67 -5.44 -20.31
CA ILE A 32 -18.57 -4.33 -20.67
C ILE A 32 -20.03 -4.72 -20.47
N LYS A 33 -20.44 -5.93 -20.85
CA LYS A 33 -21.80 -6.43 -20.60
C LYS A 33 -22.13 -6.46 -19.11
N LYS A 34 -21.23 -6.94 -18.27
CA LYS A 34 -21.41 -6.94 -16.81
C LYS A 34 -21.54 -5.53 -16.26
N ILE A 35 -20.68 -4.60 -16.71
CA ILE A 35 -20.75 -3.20 -16.30
C ILE A 35 -22.10 -2.57 -16.71
N HIS A 36 -22.59 -2.84 -17.90
CA HIS A 36 -23.91 -2.35 -18.33
C HIS A 36 -25.03 -2.85 -17.41
N ILE A 37 -25.05 -4.14 -17.07
CA ILE A 37 -26.04 -4.71 -16.16
C ILE A 37 -25.95 -4.03 -14.78
N LEU A 38 -24.75 -3.83 -14.25
CA LEU A 38 -24.53 -3.19 -12.95
C LEU A 38 -24.97 -1.72 -12.93
N VAL A 39 -24.82 -0.99 -14.04
CA VAL A 39 -25.20 0.42 -14.14
C VAL A 39 -26.73 0.60 -14.29
N GLU A 40 -27.45 -0.40 -14.79
CA GLU A 40 -28.92 -0.39 -14.85
C GLU A 40 -29.57 -0.54 -13.46
N ASP A 41 -28.87 -1.18 -12.52
CA ASP A 41 -29.28 -1.18 -11.12
C ASP A 41 -29.06 0.19 -10.48
N LYS A 42 -29.86 0.49 -9.43
CA LYS A 42 -29.72 1.79 -8.73
C LYS A 42 -28.30 1.90 -8.14
N ALA A 43 -27.67 3.05 -8.37
CA ALA A 43 -26.34 3.35 -7.87
C ALA A 43 -26.23 3.10 -6.35
N ASP A 44 -25.46 2.08 -5.98
CA ASP A 44 -25.10 1.72 -4.60
C ASP A 44 -23.57 1.62 -4.51
N LEU A 45 -23.04 1.82 -3.31
CA LEU A 45 -21.61 1.70 -3.03
C LEU A 45 -21.04 0.33 -3.41
N LEU A 46 -21.83 -0.74 -3.27
CA LEU A 46 -21.45 -2.09 -3.66
C LEU A 46 -21.30 -2.20 -5.18
N ILE A 47 -22.21 -1.60 -5.94
CA ILE A 47 -22.16 -1.58 -7.41
C ILE A 47 -20.88 -0.86 -7.89
N ASP A 48 -20.52 0.27 -7.28
CA ASP A 48 -19.29 0.98 -7.61
C ASP A 48 -18.04 0.09 -7.38
N LYS A 49 -18.00 -0.65 -6.26
CA LYS A 49 -16.92 -1.61 -5.98
C LYS A 49 -16.88 -2.75 -7.01
N MET A 50 -18.03 -3.27 -7.41
CA MET A 50 -18.12 -4.34 -8.42
C MET A 50 -17.63 -3.86 -9.80
N ILE A 51 -17.99 -2.64 -10.21
CA ILE A 51 -17.52 -2.04 -11.46
C ILE A 51 -16.00 -1.84 -11.42
N LYS A 52 -15.46 -1.28 -10.34
CA LYS A 52 -14.01 -1.11 -10.16
C LYS A 52 -13.27 -2.46 -10.23
N ALA A 53 -13.81 -3.49 -9.58
CA ALA A 53 -13.21 -4.82 -9.60
C ALA A 53 -13.16 -5.42 -11.01
N GLU A 54 -14.24 -5.29 -11.82
CA GLU A 54 -14.24 -5.74 -13.21
C GLU A 54 -13.19 -4.98 -14.06
N VAL A 55 -13.04 -3.67 -13.87
CA VAL A 55 -12.05 -2.86 -14.60
C VAL A 55 -10.62 -3.25 -14.22
N TYR A 56 -10.34 -3.42 -12.92
CA TYR A 56 -9.02 -3.85 -12.46
C TYR A 56 -8.69 -5.28 -12.90
N GLY A 57 -9.68 -6.17 -12.86
CA GLY A 57 -9.56 -7.53 -13.40
C GLY A 57 -9.20 -7.52 -14.89
N LEU A 58 -9.91 -6.74 -15.69
CA LEU A 58 -9.66 -6.62 -17.13
C LEU A 58 -8.25 -6.08 -17.43
N SER A 59 -7.77 -5.11 -16.66
CA SER A 59 -6.39 -4.60 -16.80
C SER A 59 -5.35 -5.69 -16.54
N SER A 60 -5.56 -6.51 -15.49
CA SER A 60 -4.69 -7.63 -15.16
C SER A 60 -4.74 -8.74 -16.20
N ASP A 61 -5.93 -9.02 -16.74
CA ASP A 61 -6.12 -9.97 -17.83
C ASP A 61 -5.35 -9.51 -19.08
N LEU A 62 -5.47 -8.24 -19.47
CA LEU A 62 -4.75 -7.71 -20.63
C LEU A 62 -3.23 -7.90 -20.47
N PHE A 63 -2.68 -7.59 -19.30
CA PHE A 63 -1.26 -7.79 -19.01
C PHE A 63 -0.87 -9.27 -19.05
N THR A 64 -1.72 -10.15 -18.51
CA THR A 64 -1.53 -11.61 -18.56
C THR A 64 -1.44 -12.12 -20.01
N TYR A 65 -2.31 -11.63 -20.90
CA TYR A 65 -2.26 -11.99 -22.31
C TYR A 65 -1.01 -11.46 -23.03
N CYS A 66 -0.52 -10.28 -22.65
CA CYS A 66 0.77 -9.77 -23.13
C CYS A 66 1.94 -10.68 -22.74
N LEU A 67 1.93 -11.25 -21.55
CA LEU A 67 2.96 -12.21 -21.13
C LEU A 67 2.83 -13.56 -21.84
N ARG A 68 1.60 -14.04 -22.02
CA ARG A 68 1.35 -15.31 -22.73
C ARG A 68 1.82 -15.30 -24.18
N GLN A 69 1.64 -14.20 -24.91
CA GLN A 69 2.16 -14.09 -26.30
C GLN A 69 3.69 -14.13 -26.37
N GLN A 70 4.38 -13.84 -25.26
CA GLN A 70 5.84 -14.00 -25.15
C GLN A 70 6.27 -15.41 -24.75
N GLY A 71 5.32 -16.35 -24.68
CA GLY A 71 5.57 -17.73 -24.31
C GLY A 71 5.65 -18.00 -22.80
N LEU A 72 5.34 -16.99 -21.95
CA LEU A 72 5.36 -17.15 -20.50
C LEU A 72 4.06 -17.79 -20.01
N ARG A 73 4.17 -18.70 -19.04
CA ARG A 73 3.02 -19.34 -18.42
C ARG A 73 2.44 -18.43 -17.33
N ALA A 74 1.68 -17.43 -17.76
CA ALA A 74 1.09 -16.42 -16.89
C ALA A 74 -0.41 -16.65 -16.68
N GLN A 75 -0.92 -16.31 -15.49
CA GLN A 75 -2.34 -16.42 -15.14
C GLN A 75 -2.76 -15.29 -14.20
N THR A 76 -3.96 -14.74 -14.45
CA THR A 76 -4.58 -13.77 -13.52
C THR A 76 -5.14 -14.50 -12.31
N LEU A 77 -4.83 -14.01 -11.09
CA LEU A 77 -5.39 -14.51 -9.84
C LEU A 77 -6.83 -14.04 -9.67
N ASP A 78 -7.74 -14.95 -9.32
CA ASP A 78 -9.08 -14.58 -8.84
C ASP A 78 -9.01 -14.15 -7.36
N THR A 79 -8.43 -12.97 -7.13
CA THR A 79 -8.21 -12.47 -5.77
C THR A 79 -9.52 -12.25 -5.01
N GLY A 80 -10.63 -12.01 -5.72
CA GLY A 80 -11.96 -11.96 -5.13
C GLY A 80 -12.43 -13.29 -4.53
N LYS A 81 -11.84 -14.43 -4.91
CA LYS A 81 -12.10 -15.72 -4.25
C LYS A 81 -11.04 -16.10 -3.23
N LEU A 82 -9.80 -15.69 -3.46
CA LEU A 82 -8.66 -16.11 -2.65
C LEU A 82 -8.47 -15.25 -1.40
N ILE A 83 -8.89 -13.99 -1.44
CA ILE A 83 -8.58 -13.01 -0.39
C ILE A 83 -9.87 -12.58 0.32
N GLN A 84 -9.87 -12.72 1.63
CA GLN A 84 -10.96 -12.27 2.51
C GLN A 84 -10.43 -11.30 3.56
N ILE A 85 -11.23 -10.27 3.89
CA ILE A 85 -10.98 -9.36 5.00
C ILE A 85 -12.00 -9.60 6.13
N ASN A 86 -11.54 -9.43 7.37
CA ASN A 86 -12.39 -9.53 8.55
C ASN A 86 -13.22 -8.24 8.78
N LEU A 87 -14.01 -8.20 9.86
CA LEU A 87 -14.82 -7.03 10.23
C LEU A 87 -14.00 -5.76 10.48
N GLU A 88 -12.74 -5.89 10.88
CA GLU A 88 -11.82 -4.76 11.06
C GLU A 88 -11.14 -4.32 9.76
N ARG A 89 -11.55 -4.87 8.61
CA ARG A 89 -10.95 -4.66 7.28
C ARG A 89 -9.48 -5.08 7.19
N LYS A 90 -9.06 -6.01 8.04
CA LYS A 90 -7.73 -6.64 7.99
C LYS A 90 -7.81 -7.97 7.27
N PRO A 91 -6.71 -8.40 6.59
CA PRO A 91 -6.67 -9.70 5.93
C PRO A 91 -6.92 -10.84 6.91
N ASP A 92 -7.81 -11.76 6.53
CA ASP A 92 -8.01 -13.03 7.24
C ASP A 92 -6.92 -14.01 6.83
N ILE A 93 -5.76 -13.92 7.50
CA ILE A 93 -4.55 -14.66 7.14
C ILE A 93 -4.80 -16.18 7.08
N PRO A 94 -5.45 -16.84 8.05
CA PRO A 94 -5.71 -18.28 8.00
C PRO A 94 -6.49 -18.69 6.73
N TYR A 95 -7.62 -18.00 6.47
CA TYR A 95 -8.44 -18.27 5.29
C TYR A 95 -7.66 -18.11 3.98
N ILE A 96 -6.94 -16.98 3.86
CA ILE A 96 -6.21 -16.65 2.64
C ILE A 96 -5.06 -17.64 2.42
N GLN A 97 -4.37 -18.04 3.48
CA GLN A 97 -3.25 -18.98 3.40
C GLN A 97 -3.70 -20.36 2.87
N GLU A 98 -4.84 -20.87 3.35
CA GLU A 98 -5.42 -22.12 2.87
C GLU A 98 -5.84 -22.01 1.40
N SER A 99 -6.57 -20.95 1.04
CA SER A 99 -7.06 -20.70 -0.31
C SER A 99 -5.92 -20.55 -1.33
N ILE A 100 -4.85 -19.82 -0.98
CA ILE A 100 -3.68 -19.63 -1.84
C ILE A 100 -2.91 -20.95 -2.00
N GLN A 101 -2.72 -21.71 -0.92
CA GLN A 101 -2.01 -22.98 -1.01
C GLN A 101 -2.73 -23.96 -1.94
N GLN A 102 -4.04 -24.10 -1.80
CA GLN A 102 -4.86 -24.91 -2.71
C GLN A 102 -4.72 -24.42 -4.15
N TYR A 103 -4.82 -23.11 -4.38
CA TYR A 103 -4.73 -22.51 -5.71
C TYR A 103 -3.37 -22.76 -6.39
N ILE A 104 -2.26 -22.64 -5.65
CA ILE A 104 -0.92 -22.96 -6.15
C ILE A 104 -0.81 -24.43 -6.52
N ASP A 105 -1.33 -25.32 -5.69
CA ASP A 105 -1.28 -26.77 -5.92
C ASP A 105 -2.06 -27.18 -7.17
N GLU A 106 -3.18 -26.53 -7.45
CA GLU A 106 -3.99 -26.72 -8.66
C GLU A 106 -3.33 -26.11 -9.93
N ASN A 107 -2.46 -25.12 -9.79
CA ASN A 107 -1.86 -24.35 -10.89
C ASN A 107 -0.33 -24.45 -10.94
N ARG A 108 0.25 -25.61 -10.66
CA ARG A 108 1.71 -25.84 -10.63
C ARG A 108 2.42 -25.61 -11.96
N ASN A 109 1.69 -25.53 -13.05
CA ASN A 109 2.21 -25.25 -14.39
C ASN A 109 2.32 -23.76 -14.70
N VAL A 110 1.92 -22.87 -13.79
CA VAL A 110 1.96 -21.40 -13.93
C VAL A 110 3.24 -20.89 -13.29
N ASP A 111 3.99 -20.05 -14.03
CA ASP A 111 5.21 -19.41 -13.53
C ASP A 111 4.96 -18.01 -12.96
N ILE A 112 3.97 -17.30 -13.52
CA ILE A 112 3.70 -15.90 -13.20
C ILE A 112 2.22 -15.71 -12.88
N PHE A 113 1.93 -15.27 -11.67
CA PHE A 113 0.59 -14.87 -11.27
C PHE A 113 0.44 -13.35 -11.29
N ILE A 114 -0.62 -12.87 -11.94
CA ILE A 114 -0.98 -11.44 -12.00
C ILE A 114 -2.15 -11.20 -11.05
N ALA A 115 -1.91 -10.47 -9.96
CA ALA A 115 -2.94 -10.13 -8.99
C ALA A 115 -3.62 -8.80 -9.35
N PRO A 116 -4.94 -8.77 -9.55
CA PRO A 116 -5.70 -7.52 -9.65
C PRO A 116 -5.57 -6.69 -8.38
N LEU A 117 -5.59 -5.37 -8.55
CA LEU A 117 -5.33 -4.41 -7.50
C LEU A 117 -6.31 -4.54 -6.32
N SER A 118 -5.79 -4.90 -5.15
CA SER A 118 -6.47 -4.89 -3.83
C SER A 118 -7.86 -5.54 -3.75
N ILE A 119 -8.32 -6.24 -4.78
CA ILE A 119 -9.63 -6.88 -4.80
C ILE A 119 -9.67 -8.01 -3.77
N CYS A 120 -10.70 -8.02 -2.94
CA CYS A 120 -10.94 -9.04 -1.93
C CYS A 120 -12.45 -9.23 -1.69
N ARG A 121 -12.83 -10.09 -0.76
CA ARG A 121 -14.20 -10.18 -0.22
C ARG A 121 -14.23 -9.80 1.25
N ASN A 122 -15.35 -9.22 1.66
CA ASN A 122 -15.64 -9.02 3.08
C ASN A 122 -16.23 -10.31 3.70
N VAL A 123 -16.50 -10.28 5.00
CA VAL A 123 -17.10 -11.43 5.73
C VAL A 123 -18.49 -11.85 5.24
N TYR A 124 -19.16 -11.01 4.49
CA TYR A 124 -20.47 -11.30 3.89
C TYR A 124 -20.35 -11.89 2.49
N GLY A 125 -19.13 -12.08 1.98
CA GLY A 125 -18.85 -12.59 0.62
C GLY A 125 -18.99 -11.54 -0.48
N GLU A 126 -19.21 -10.26 -0.13
CA GLU A 126 -19.33 -9.16 -1.10
C GLU A 126 -17.95 -8.67 -1.54
N ILE A 127 -17.87 -8.16 -2.78
CA ILE A 127 -16.65 -7.54 -3.31
C ILE A 127 -16.29 -6.31 -2.48
N ASP A 128 -15.05 -6.27 -2.05
CA ASP A 128 -14.45 -5.15 -1.33
C ASP A 128 -12.99 -4.97 -1.76
N PHE A 129 -12.35 -3.93 -1.25
CA PHE A 129 -10.94 -3.65 -1.48
C PHE A 129 -10.21 -3.64 -0.13
N MET A 130 -9.09 -4.37 -0.03
CA MET A 130 -8.30 -4.43 1.19
C MET A 130 -7.80 -3.04 1.60
N SER A 131 -7.39 -2.24 0.59
CA SER A 131 -7.00 -0.85 0.78
C SER A 131 -7.03 -0.12 -0.55
N GLU A 132 -7.80 0.95 -0.68
CA GLU A 132 -7.89 1.73 -1.93
C GLU A 132 -6.63 2.56 -2.23
N GLN A 133 -5.75 2.77 -1.24
CA GLN A 133 -4.58 3.65 -1.36
C GLN A 133 -3.26 3.02 -0.91
N ARG A 134 -3.25 1.73 -0.54
CA ARG A 134 -2.09 1.04 0.05
C ARG A 134 -1.72 -0.21 -0.75
N ASN A 135 -1.34 -0.02 -2.01
CA ASN A 135 -0.98 -1.12 -2.90
C ASN A 135 0.28 -1.85 -2.43
N ASP A 136 1.21 -1.14 -1.81
CA ASP A 136 2.39 -1.68 -1.16
C ASP A 136 2.04 -2.65 -0.02
N TYR A 137 1.04 -2.31 0.81
CA TYR A 137 0.55 -3.21 1.86
C TYR A 137 -0.08 -4.48 1.27
N TYR A 138 -0.91 -4.34 0.24
CA TYR A 138 -1.51 -5.48 -0.43
C TYR A 138 -0.44 -6.40 -1.05
N ALA A 139 0.56 -5.84 -1.73
CA ALA A 139 1.69 -6.60 -2.27
C ALA A 139 2.47 -7.32 -1.17
N THR A 140 2.69 -6.67 -0.01
CA THR A 140 3.38 -7.28 1.12
C THR A 140 2.58 -8.42 1.74
N VAL A 141 1.26 -8.30 1.85
CA VAL A 141 0.38 -9.40 2.29
C VAL A 141 0.48 -10.59 1.34
N LEU A 142 0.38 -10.36 0.03
CA LEU A 142 0.55 -11.44 -0.95
C LEU A 142 1.93 -12.10 -0.86
N ALA A 143 2.99 -11.30 -0.81
CA ALA A 143 4.35 -11.84 -0.68
C ALA A 143 4.52 -12.73 0.56
N THR A 144 3.95 -12.32 1.69
CA THR A 144 3.95 -13.13 2.92
C THR A 144 3.23 -14.46 2.74
N LEU A 145 2.07 -14.44 2.08
CA LEU A 145 1.22 -15.61 1.88
C LEU A 145 1.81 -16.57 0.84
N PHE A 146 2.44 -16.05 -0.20
CA PHE A 146 3.18 -16.83 -1.19
C PHE A 146 4.57 -17.25 -0.70
N LYS A 147 4.97 -16.85 0.52
CA LYS A 147 6.31 -17.09 1.09
C LYS A 147 7.42 -16.65 0.14
N ALA A 148 7.26 -15.44 -0.40
CA ALA A 148 8.23 -14.85 -1.32
C ALA A 148 9.55 -14.56 -0.61
N ASP A 149 10.66 -14.68 -1.32
CA ASP A 149 11.99 -14.33 -0.82
C ASP A 149 12.20 -12.81 -0.77
N GLU A 150 11.59 -12.09 -1.74
CA GLU A 150 11.70 -10.64 -1.84
C GLU A 150 10.43 -9.98 -2.40
N ILE A 151 10.27 -8.69 -2.12
CA ILE A 151 9.26 -7.82 -2.70
C ILE A 151 9.98 -6.73 -3.48
N LEU A 152 9.71 -6.63 -4.77
CA LEU A 152 10.19 -5.53 -5.60
C LEU A 152 9.07 -4.50 -5.76
N LEU A 153 9.28 -3.29 -5.23
CA LEU A 153 8.34 -2.18 -5.36
C LEU A 153 8.92 -1.11 -6.26
N SER A 154 8.21 -0.84 -7.35
CA SER A 154 8.54 0.22 -8.28
C SER A 154 7.81 1.50 -7.89
N THR A 155 8.56 2.55 -7.56
CA THR A 155 8.01 3.85 -7.16
C THR A 155 8.81 4.98 -7.81
N PRO A 156 8.16 6.11 -8.20
CA PRO A 156 8.89 7.26 -8.70
C PRO A 156 9.88 7.78 -7.65
N ILE A 157 11.13 8.03 -8.06
CA ILE A 157 12.23 8.48 -7.17
C ILE A 157 11.84 9.69 -6.31
N ASN A 158 11.05 10.59 -6.85
CA ASN A 158 10.62 11.80 -6.16
C ASN A 158 9.83 11.52 -4.88
N HIS A 159 9.24 10.34 -4.73
CA HIS A 159 8.53 9.92 -3.51
C HIS A 159 9.49 9.39 -2.43
N ILE A 160 10.62 8.79 -2.83
CA ILE A 160 11.65 8.31 -1.88
C ILE A 160 12.46 9.49 -1.33
N TYR A 161 12.67 10.52 -2.15
CA TYR A 161 13.50 11.69 -1.84
C TYR A 161 12.68 12.97 -1.65
N ALA A 162 11.46 12.89 -1.13
CA ALA A 162 10.55 14.05 -0.95
C ALA A 162 11.16 15.24 -0.16
N ASN A 163 12.32 15.02 0.48
CA ASN A 163 13.19 16.09 0.99
C ASN A 163 14.61 15.85 0.47
N ARG A 164 15.04 16.66 -0.49
CA ARG A 164 16.36 16.62 -1.18
C ARG A 164 17.60 16.57 -0.27
N ASN A 165 17.43 16.64 1.05
CA ASN A 165 18.51 16.72 2.03
C ASN A 165 18.69 15.47 2.90
N CYS A 166 17.89 14.40 2.73
CA CYS A 166 17.79 13.37 3.76
C CYS A 166 18.49 12.06 3.50
N LEU A 167 18.74 11.67 2.25
CA LEU A 167 19.37 10.38 1.96
C LEU A 167 20.56 10.59 1.02
N ARG A 168 21.74 10.72 1.55
CA ARG A 168 22.95 10.43 0.78
C ARG A 168 22.97 8.94 0.49
N GLU A 169 22.79 8.57 -0.78
CA GLU A 169 23.12 7.26 -1.41
C GLU A 169 23.17 6.04 -0.46
N GLN A 170 22.19 5.91 0.44
CA GLN A 170 22.09 4.73 1.26
C GLN A 170 21.27 3.68 0.53
N HIS A 171 21.95 2.63 0.10
CA HIS A 171 21.35 1.54 -0.64
C HIS A 171 20.72 0.47 0.28
N SER A 172 20.86 0.57 1.60
CA SER A 172 20.33 -0.42 2.54
C SER A 172 19.93 0.16 3.90
N LEU A 173 18.80 -0.32 4.40
CA LEU A 173 18.28 -0.07 5.74
C LEU A 173 17.92 -1.39 6.41
N THR A 174 18.00 -1.45 7.73
CA THR A 174 17.32 -2.47 8.50
C THR A 174 15.81 -2.15 8.59
N TYR A 175 14.99 -3.16 8.92
CA TYR A 175 13.55 -2.93 9.15
C TYR A 175 13.30 -1.88 10.23
N ILE A 176 14.12 -1.90 11.31
CA ILE A 176 14.02 -0.95 12.43
C ILE A 176 14.33 0.49 11.95
N GLU A 177 15.40 0.66 11.17
CA GLU A 177 15.78 1.96 10.61
C GLU A 177 14.71 2.50 9.65
N ALA A 178 14.16 1.64 8.78
CA ALA A 178 13.08 2.00 7.88
C ALA A 178 11.81 2.42 8.65
N GLU A 179 11.44 1.69 9.70
CA GLU A 179 10.31 2.03 10.57
C GLU A 179 10.53 3.37 11.29
N GLN A 180 11.72 3.62 11.80
CA GLN A 180 12.08 4.90 12.43
C GLN A 180 11.99 6.07 11.45
N LEU A 181 12.45 5.90 10.21
CA LEU A 181 12.33 6.92 9.17
C LEU A 181 10.88 7.23 8.83
N ILE A 182 10.04 6.19 8.67
CA ILE A 182 8.61 6.35 8.39
C ILE A 182 7.92 7.07 9.55
N ASN A 183 8.18 6.67 10.79
CA ASN A 183 7.62 7.30 11.98
C ASN A 183 8.08 8.76 12.15
N SER A 184 9.23 9.11 11.56
CA SER A 184 9.74 10.47 11.51
C SER A 184 9.20 11.30 10.34
N GLY A 185 8.25 10.74 9.56
CA GLY A 185 7.57 11.44 8.48
C GLY A 185 8.17 11.25 7.07
N VAL A 186 9.11 10.33 6.91
CA VAL A 186 9.63 9.95 5.59
C VAL A 186 8.63 9.01 4.90
N HIS A 187 8.15 9.40 3.73
CA HIS A 187 7.25 8.57 2.94
C HIS A 187 8.04 7.53 2.12
N LEU A 188 8.45 6.44 2.76
CA LEU A 188 9.03 5.29 2.08
C LEU A 188 7.93 4.31 1.64
N LEU A 189 7.24 3.76 2.62
CA LEU A 189 6.17 2.76 2.54
C LEU A 189 5.25 2.96 3.74
N TYR A 190 4.15 2.24 3.77
CA TYR A 190 3.35 2.14 5.00
C TYR A 190 4.10 1.35 6.08
N ALA A 191 4.05 1.79 7.31
CA ALA A 191 4.74 1.15 8.44
C ALA A 191 4.35 -0.34 8.59
N ASP A 192 3.08 -0.67 8.33
CA ASP A 192 2.59 -2.05 8.39
C ASP A 192 3.29 -2.97 7.38
N CYS A 193 3.77 -2.45 6.23
CA CYS A 193 4.54 -3.22 5.26
C CYS A 193 5.87 -3.68 5.87
N ILE A 194 6.57 -2.77 6.56
CA ILE A 194 7.84 -3.07 7.20
C ILE A 194 7.67 -4.10 8.29
N THR A 195 6.66 -3.91 9.15
CA THR A 195 6.36 -4.84 10.25
C THR A 195 6.05 -6.25 9.73
N LEU A 196 5.26 -6.34 8.66
CA LEU A 196 4.85 -7.63 8.06
C LEU A 196 6.04 -8.31 7.38
N ALA A 197 6.83 -7.58 6.60
CA ALA A 197 8.02 -8.09 5.93
C ALA A 197 9.09 -8.54 6.95
N ALA A 198 9.29 -7.79 8.04
CA ALA A 198 10.21 -8.16 9.11
C ALA A 198 9.83 -9.48 9.79
N ARG A 199 8.54 -9.69 10.08
CA ARG A 199 8.03 -10.94 10.68
C ARG A 199 8.25 -12.16 9.79
N SER A 200 8.20 -11.96 8.48
CA SER A 200 8.34 -13.01 7.47
C SER A 200 9.77 -13.10 6.91
N ASN A 201 10.69 -12.23 7.36
CA ASN A 201 12.05 -12.07 6.87
C ASN A 201 12.13 -11.89 5.35
N ILE A 202 11.20 -11.11 4.77
CA ILE A 202 11.13 -10.85 3.34
C ILE A 202 11.88 -9.55 3.03
N VAL A 203 12.85 -9.62 2.13
CA VAL A 203 13.59 -8.43 1.68
C VAL A 203 12.68 -7.52 0.86
N ILE A 204 12.68 -6.20 1.14
CA ILE A 204 11.98 -5.22 0.32
C ILE A 204 13.00 -4.46 -0.51
N ARG A 205 12.81 -4.45 -1.82
CA ARG A 205 13.62 -3.69 -2.78
C ARG A 205 12.78 -2.57 -3.39
N LEU A 206 13.25 -1.34 -3.27
CA LEU A 206 12.65 -0.19 -3.92
C LEU A 206 13.46 0.16 -5.17
N THR A 207 12.78 0.27 -6.30
CA THR A 207 13.36 0.62 -7.59
C THR A 207 12.66 1.83 -8.19
N ASP A 208 13.31 2.45 -9.17
CA ASP A 208 12.68 3.50 -9.94
C ASP A 208 11.71 2.93 -10.99
N THR A 209 10.55 3.55 -11.14
CA THR A 209 9.55 3.17 -12.15
C THR A 209 10.10 3.32 -13.58
N HIS A 210 11.01 4.28 -13.80
CA HIS A 210 11.58 4.55 -15.14
C HIS A 210 12.87 3.79 -15.41
N ASP A 211 13.53 3.30 -14.37
CA ASP A 211 14.78 2.54 -14.49
C ASP A 211 14.84 1.42 -13.45
N LEU A 212 14.26 0.29 -13.80
CA LEU A 212 14.21 -0.90 -12.95
C LEU A 212 15.59 -1.53 -12.71
N SER A 213 16.60 -1.18 -13.52
CA SER A 213 17.99 -1.66 -13.37
C SER A 213 18.71 -0.94 -12.23
N THR A 214 18.24 0.24 -11.86
CA THR A 214 18.83 1.03 -10.77
C THR A 214 18.19 0.66 -9.45
N GLU A 215 18.87 -0.20 -8.69
CA GLU A 215 18.50 -0.52 -7.32
C GLU A 215 18.74 0.69 -6.41
N ARG A 216 17.68 1.14 -5.73
CA ARG A 216 17.73 2.37 -4.94
C ARG A 216 17.84 2.12 -3.45
N LEU A 217 17.07 1.17 -2.94
CA LEU A 217 17.03 0.92 -1.51
C LEU A 217 16.65 -0.54 -1.21
N TYR A 218 17.42 -1.17 -0.34
CA TYR A 218 17.13 -2.47 0.27
C TYR A 218 16.68 -2.29 1.70
N ILE A 219 15.64 -3.01 2.12
CA ILE A 219 15.23 -3.10 3.50
C ILE A 219 15.25 -4.58 3.90
N SER A 220 16.07 -4.92 4.88
CA SER A 220 16.27 -6.31 5.31
C SER A 220 16.62 -6.39 6.80
N SER A 221 16.89 -7.60 7.29
CA SER A 221 17.41 -7.80 8.65
C SER A 221 18.91 -7.48 8.80
N HIS A 222 19.65 -7.31 7.70
CA HIS A 222 21.10 -7.14 7.73
C HIS A 222 21.49 -5.67 7.89
N ASP A 223 22.32 -5.39 8.91
CA ASP A 223 22.92 -4.06 9.11
C ASP A 223 24.20 -3.93 8.29
N THR A 224 24.34 -2.82 7.57
CA THR A 224 25.53 -2.49 6.76
C THR A 224 26.60 -1.69 7.53
N GLY A 225 26.42 -1.48 8.83
CA GLY A 225 27.44 -0.97 9.72
C GLY A 225 27.75 0.53 9.66
N ASN A 226 27.01 1.33 8.91
CA ASN A 226 27.18 2.78 8.89
C ASN A 226 26.59 3.42 10.16
N SER A 227 27.35 4.29 10.84
CA SER A 227 26.95 4.89 12.11
C SER A 227 25.81 5.93 12.00
N VAL A 228 25.67 6.62 10.85
CA VAL A 228 24.59 7.59 10.57
C VAL A 228 23.94 7.24 9.25
N LYS A 229 22.69 6.79 9.29
CA LYS A 229 21.93 6.36 8.10
C LYS A 229 21.19 7.54 7.44
N ALA A 230 20.62 8.43 8.22
CA ALA A 230 19.89 9.58 7.71
C ALA A 230 19.92 10.75 8.70
N ILE A 231 19.76 11.95 8.17
CA ILE A 231 19.52 13.16 8.95
C ILE A 231 18.21 13.76 8.45
N LEU A 232 17.24 13.88 9.35
CA LEU A 232 15.95 14.47 9.05
C LEU A 232 15.90 15.89 9.59
N SER A 233 15.49 16.85 8.76
CA SER A 233 15.23 18.20 9.17
C SER A 233 13.81 18.62 8.80
N GLN A 234 13.18 19.37 9.67
CA GLN A 234 11.87 19.95 9.42
C GLN A 234 12.00 21.47 9.40
N ASP A 235 11.71 22.08 8.24
CA ASP A 235 11.96 23.49 8.00
C ASP A 235 11.04 24.42 8.81
N SER A 236 9.87 23.93 9.24
CA SER A 236 8.92 24.70 10.02
C SER A 236 8.25 23.85 11.09
N ALA A 237 8.37 24.30 12.33
CA ALA A 237 7.73 23.68 13.48
C ALA A 237 7.25 24.76 14.46
N THR A 238 6.20 24.44 15.22
CA THR A 238 5.69 25.31 16.29
C THR A 238 6.08 24.72 17.63
N PHE A 239 6.82 25.47 18.43
CA PHE A 239 7.09 25.13 19.81
C PHE A 239 5.99 25.69 20.71
N VAL A 240 5.36 24.79 21.47
CA VAL A 240 4.29 25.12 22.42
C VAL A 240 4.69 24.64 23.81
N ARG A 241 4.53 25.52 24.80
CA ARG A 241 4.76 25.16 26.19
C ARG A 241 3.52 25.45 27.02
N PHE A 242 2.98 24.40 27.61
CA PHE A 242 1.89 24.48 28.58
C PHE A 242 2.50 24.51 29.98
N THR A 243 2.08 25.45 30.80
CA THR A 243 2.53 25.56 32.19
C THR A 243 1.31 25.54 33.11
N SER A 244 1.31 24.66 34.09
CA SER A 244 0.25 24.65 35.11
C SER A 244 0.52 25.71 36.16
N LEU A 245 -0.45 26.61 36.35
CA LEU A 245 -0.41 27.63 37.43
C LEU A 245 -0.93 27.07 38.75
N ASN A 246 -1.61 25.90 38.72
CA ASN A 246 -2.15 25.23 39.90
C ASN A 246 -1.37 23.94 40.13
N VAL A 247 -1.27 23.54 41.40
CA VAL A 247 -0.62 22.27 41.79
C VAL A 247 -1.55 21.10 41.43
N LEU A 248 -1.68 20.84 40.12
CA LEU A 248 -2.28 19.58 39.64
C LEU A 248 -1.19 18.51 39.62
N PRO A 249 -1.51 17.26 40.02
CA PRO A 249 -0.58 16.16 39.78
C PRO A 249 -0.18 16.11 38.30
N GLY A 250 1.13 16.01 38.03
CA GLY A 250 1.68 16.10 36.67
C GLY A 250 1.03 15.17 35.65
N TYR A 251 0.59 13.97 36.11
CA TYR A 251 -0.11 13.00 35.26
C TYR A 251 -1.51 13.48 34.81
N LEU A 252 -2.25 14.20 35.69
CA LEU A 252 -3.58 14.76 35.32
C LEU A 252 -3.44 15.93 34.33
N PHE A 253 -2.43 16.75 34.53
CA PHE A 253 -2.15 17.87 33.63
C PHE A 253 -1.77 17.37 32.23
N MET A 254 -0.85 16.40 32.16
CA MET A 254 -0.46 15.75 30.90
C MET A 254 -1.64 15.05 30.23
N GLY A 255 -2.45 14.31 30.99
CA GLY A 255 -3.62 13.60 30.49
C GLY A 255 -4.61 14.53 29.77
N LYS A 256 -4.92 15.69 30.33
CA LYS A 256 -5.81 16.69 29.70
C LYS A 256 -5.24 17.25 28.39
N ILE A 257 -3.93 17.51 28.32
CA ILE A 257 -3.29 17.97 27.10
C ILE A 257 -3.35 16.88 26.01
N LEU A 258 -3.02 15.65 26.35
CA LEU A 258 -3.06 14.52 25.41
C LEU A 258 -4.48 14.21 24.93
N GLU A 259 -5.50 14.39 25.77
CA GLU A 259 -6.90 14.26 25.39
C GLU A 259 -7.29 15.26 24.28
N VAL A 260 -6.88 16.52 24.42
CA VAL A 260 -7.10 17.56 23.39
C VAL A 260 -6.33 17.22 22.10
N ILE A 261 -5.05 16.85 22.21
CA ILE A 261 -4.21 16.42 21.08
C ILE A 261 -4.87 15.28 20.31
N ASN A 262 -5.34 14.26 21.02
CA ASN A 262 -6.02 13.11 20.43
C ASN A 262 -7.37 13.49 19.77
N LYS A 263 -8.18 14.29 20.46
CA LYS A 263 -9.48 14.76 19.95
C LYS A 263 -9.36 15.47 18.60
N TYR A 264 -8.33 16.27 18.42
CA TYR A 264 -8.10 17.04 17.20
C TYR A 264 -7.07 16.42 16.25
N GLN A 265 -6.63 15.18 16.55
CA GLN A 265 -5.69 14.40 15.72
C GLN A 265 -4.40 15.19 15.38
N ILE A 266 -3.88 15.94 16.36
CA ILE A 266 -2.68 16.75 16.18
C ILE A 266 -1.45 15.84 16.25
N ASN A 267 -0.64 15.84 15.20
CA ASN A 267 0.63 15.11 15.21
C ASN A 267 1.64 15.81 16.13
N VAL A 268 2.31 15.08 17.00
CA VAL A 268 3.36 15.58 17.92
C VAL A 268 4.71 15.07 17.44
N ILE A 269 5.60 16.00 17.04
CA ILE A 269 6.96 15.68 16.57
C ILE A 269 7.85 15.28 17.75
N SER A 270 7.78 16.04 18.83
CA SER A 270 8.54 15.77 20.05
C SER A 270 7.81 16.33 21.27
N MET A 271 7.99 15.67 22.41
CA MET A 271 7.41 16.11 23.67
C MET A 271 8.42 15.95 24.80
N ALA A 272 8.48 16.94 25.67
CA ALA A 272 9.21 16.90 26.93
C ALA A 272 8.31 17.37 28.06
N SER A 273 8.33 16.70 29.21
CA SER A 273 7.50 17.03 30.36
C SER A 273 8.33 17.24 31.61
N SER A 274 7.81 18.11 32.49
CA SER A 274 8.26 18.27 33.86
C SER A 274 7.05 18.25 34.81
N ASN A 275 7.28 18.36 36.09
CA ASN A 275 6.17 18.35 37.07
C ASN A 275 5.14 19.46 36.86
N VAL A 276 5.53 20.60 36.23
CA VAL A 276 4.69 21.80 36.11
C VAL A 276 4.50 22.24 34.65
N SER A 277 5.18 21.61 33.69
CA SER A 277 5.08 22.02 32.30
C SER A 277 5.22 20.87 31.33
N VAL A 278 4.54 21.00 30.20
CA VAL A 278 4.68 20.10 29.03
C VAL A 278 5.08 20.99 27.85
N SER A 279 6.19 20.67 27.22
CA SER A 279 6.67 21.31 26.00
C SER A 279 6.50 20.37 24.82
N MET A 280 5.98 20.87 23.70
CA MET A 280 5.75 20.08 22.50
C MET A 280 6.30 20.82 21.28
N ILE A 281 6.77 20.03 20.33
CA ILE A 281 7.08 20.48 18.97
C ILE A 281 6.01 19.90 18.05
N LEU A 282 5.29 20.77 17.36
CA LEU A 282 4.17 20.44 16.49
C LEU A 282 4.46 20.91 15.06
N PRO A 283 3.88 20.28 14.02
CA PRO A 283 3.95 20.81 12.67
C PRO A 283 3.38 22.23 12.61
N ALA A 284 4.03 23.11 11.84
CA ALA A 284 3.54 24.46 11.65
C ALA A 284 2.26 24.44 10.79
N SER A 285 1.11 24.55 11.44
CA SER A 285 -0.21 24.64 10.81
C SER A 285 -1.01 25.77 11.45
N ARG A 286 -1.75 26.55 10.62
CA ARG A 286 -2.66 27.58 11.13
C ARG A 286 -3.78 27.00 11.99
N ASP A 287 -4.25 25.82 11.65
CA ASP A 287 -5.33 25.14 12.38
C ASP A 287 -4.84 24.63 13.73
N THR A 288 -3.62 24.09 13.79
CA THR A 288 -2.98 23.67 15.05
C THR A 288 -2.87 24.82 16.04
N LEU A 289 -2.45 26.00 15.56
CA LEU A 289 -2.34 27.20 16.42
C LEU A 289 -3.69 27.68 16.95
N ARG A 290 -4.76 27.59 16.14
CA ARG A 290 -6.13 27.95 16.57
C ARG A 290 -6.72 27.03 17.62
N ILE A 291 -6.36 25.74 17.57
CA ILE A 291 -6.85 24.74 18.52
C ILE A 291 -6.16 24.86 19.88
N ILE A 292 -4.91 25.34 19.88
CA ILE A 292 -4.07 25.45 21.08
C ILE A 292 -4.30 26.78 21.81
N GLN A 293 -4.77 27.81 21.15
CA GLN A 293 -5.19 29.10 21.74
C GLN A 293 -6.57 28.97 22.37
#